data_4e4797b06d3ccfe5aa53dc0b0f87f605
#
_entry.id   4e4797b06d3ccfe5aa53dc0b0f87f605
#
_cell.length_a   1.000
_cell.length_b   1.000
_cell.length_c   1.000
_cell.angle_alpha   90.00
_cell.angle_beta   90.00
_cell.angle_gamma   90.00
#
_symmetry.space_group_name_H-M   'P 1'
#
loop_
_entity.id
_entity.type
_entity.pdbx_description
1 polymer ?
#
loop_
_entity_poly.entity_id
_entity_poly.type
_entity_poly.pdbx_seq_one_letter_code
_entity_poly.pdbx_strand_id
1 'polypeptide(L)'
;MESLEKKLQYTFKDRALLDEALNHSSYANEHRGAGVSSNERLEFLGDSVLGFVTAEFLFRTYPNLPEGDLTRMRAALVCEQSLYEVAKFLGLGQYLKLGKGEEAGGGRERQSILADATEAVFAAVYLDGGMEQIRSLIHRILLSHAPAAEERRDYKTTLQELVQRKSGQVLTYHMVAESGPDHNKTFLFAVQLNGQTIGQGEGHSKKEAEQAAARDALSKQ
;
A
#
# COMPACT_ATOMS: atom_id res chain seq x y z
N MET A 1 3.52 20.77 -16.63
CA MET A 1 2.26 20.68 -15.86
C MET A 1 1.09 20.13 -16.68
N GLU A 2 0.88 20.62 -17.91
CA GLU A 2 -0.20 20.07 -18.78
C GLU A 2 -0.12 18.54 -18.96
N SER A 3 1.07 17.98 -19.08
CA SER A 3 1.23 16.52 -19.21
C SER A 3 0.93 15.76 -17.90
N LEU A 4 1.14 16.34 -16.72
CA LEU A 4 0.78 15.74 -15.43
C LEU A 4 -0.74 15.76 -15.24
N GLU A 5 -1.41 16.88 -15.51
CA GLU A 5 -2.87 16.99 -15.46
C GLU A 5 -3.55 15.96 -16.39
N LYS A 6 -2.98 15.69 -17.58
CA LYS A 6 -3.47 14.63 -18.47
C LYS A 6 -3.36 13.25 -17.85
N LYS A 7 -2.26 12.93 -17.18
CA LYS A 7 -2.09 11.66 -16.48
C LYS A 7 -2.99 11.53 -15.25
N LEU A 8 -3.16 12.61 -14.52
CA LEU A 8 -4.11 12.70 -13.42
C LEU A 8 -5.58 12.64 -13.90
N GLN A 9 -5.85 12.90 -15.20
CA GLN A 9 -7.19 13.11 -15.76
C GLN A 9 -7.97 14.15 -14.93
N TYR A 10 -7.26 15.16 -14.44
CA TYR A 10 -7.77 16.23 -13.64
C TYR A 10 -7.12 17.56 -14.02
N THR A 11 -7.94 18.59 -14.26
CA THR A 11 -7.47 19.94 -14.56
C THR A 11 -7.72 20.83 -13.34
N PHE A 12 -6.66 21.40 -12.80
CA PHE A 12 -6.76 22.26 -11.62
C PHE A 12 -7.41 23.59 -11.95
N LYS A 13 -8.34 24.00 -11.10
CA LYS A 13 -8.93 25.36 -11.07
C LYS A 13 -7.91 26.34 -10.45
N ASP A 14 -7.33 25.94 -9.32
CA ASP A 14 -6.22 26.63 -8.67
C ASP A 14 -4.90 25.87 -8.87
N ARG A 15 -4.10 26.31 -9.82
CA ARG A 15 -2.79 25.71 -10.12
C ARG A 15 -1.75 25.93 -9.02
N ALA A 16 -1.95 26.88 -8.13
CA ALA A 16 -1.02 27.11 -7.02
C ALA A 16 -0.98 25.89 -6.08
N LEU A 17 -2.08 25.16 -5.92
CA LEU A 17 -2.11 23.90 -5.15
C LEU A 17 -1.20 22.82 -5.74
N LEU A 18 -1.23 22.65 -7.07
CA LEU A 18 -0.33 21.70 -7.74
C LEU A 18 1.12 22.16 -7.67
N ASP A 19 1.36 23.47 -7.84
CA ASP A 19 2.70 24.04 -7.72
C ASP A 19 3.31 23.82 -6.33
N GLU A 20 2.52 24.00 -5.26
CA GLU A 20 2.91 23.74 -3.88
C GLU A 20 3.16 22.25 -3.65
N ALA A 21 2.29 21.36 -4.13
CA ALA A 21 2.44 19.91 -4.00
C ALA A 21 3.76 19.38 -4.61
N LEU A 22 4.32 20.09 -5.57
CA LEU A 22 5.58 19.74 -6.24
C LEU A 22 6.81 20.43 -5.63
N ASN A 23 6.66 21.26 -4.60
CA ASN A 23 7.75 21.95 -3.93
C ASN A 23 8.29 21.12 -2.77
N HIS A 24 9.39 20.41 -2.96
CA HIS A 24 10.07 19.74 -1.85
C HIS A 24 10.62 20.77 -0.84
N SER A 25 10.75 20.38 0.43
CA SER A 25 11.24 21.25 1.50
C SER A 25 12.61 21.87 1.23
N SER A 26 13.51 21.16 0.55
CA SER A 26 14.81 21.71 0.14
C SER A 26 14.67 22.90 -0.80
N TYR A 27 13.73 22.86 -1.75
CA TYR A 27 13.45 23.96 -2.66
C TYR A 27 12.86 25.17 -1.91
N ALA A 28 11.86 24.92 -1.07
CA ALA A 28 11.24 25.96 -0.25
C ALA A 28 12.26 26.65 0.67
N ASN A 29 13.19 25.87 1.26
CA ASN A 29 14.25 26.41 2.09
C ASN A 29 15.21 27.34 1.35
N GLU A 30 15.55 27.02 0.09
CA GLU A 30 16.37 27.90 -0.74
C GLU A 30 15.64 29.17 -1.19
N HIS A 31 14.28 29.16 -1.19
CA HIS A 31 13.42 30.22 -1.68
C HIS A 31 12.59 30.91 -0.58
N ARG A 32 12.99 30.81 0.69
CA ARG A 32 12.26 31.41 1.83
C ARG A 32 11.92 32.89 1.65
N GLY A 33 12.83 33.64 1.08
CA GLY A 33 12.61 35.07 0.82
C GLY A 33 11.55 35.38 -0.22
N ALA A 34 11.14 34.40 -1.03
CA ALA A 34 10.09 34.52 -2.04
C ALA A 34 8.72 33.99 -1.57
N GLY A 35 8.60 33.56 -0.30
CA GLY A 35 7.33 33.05 0.27
C GLY A 35 6.91 31.68 -0.30
N VAL A 36 7.84 30.87 -0.78
CA VAL A 36 7.55 29.54 -1.32
C VAL A 36 7.27 28.56 -0.18
N SER A 37 6.09 27.95 -0.18
CA SER A 37 5.73 26.86 0.75
C SER A 37 6.26 25.51 0.30
N SER A 38 6.62 24.64 1.25
CA SER A 38 6.90 23.22 0.98
C SER A 38 5.61 22.41 0.88
N ASN A 39 5.70 21.21 0.32
CA ASN A 39 4.61 20.27 0.18
C ASN A 39 4.25 19.50 1.47
N GLU A 40 5.01 19.64 2.56
CA GLU A 40 4.85 18.86 3.80
C GLU A 40 3.44 18.94 4.40
N ARG A 41 2.79 20.10 4.33
CA ARG A 41 1.41 20.23 4.83
C ARG A 41 0.39 19.56 3.93
N LEU A 42 0.62 19.55 2.63
CA LEU A 42 -0.22 18.82 1.68
C LEU A 42 0.00 17.32 1.81
N GLU A 43 1.23 16.85 1.98
CA GLU A 43 1.58 15.46 2.31
C GLU A 43 0.78 14.98 3.52
N PHE A 44 0.87 15.69 4.65
CA PHE A 44 0.11 15.37 5.87
C PHE A 44 -1.40 15.21 5.63
N LEU A 45 -1.98 16.11 4.84
CA LEU A 45 -3.40 16.04 4.47
C LEU A 45 -3.65 14.87 3.51
N GLY A 46 -2.75 14.65 2.57
CA GLY A 46 -2.82 13.61 1.54
C GLY A 46 -2.82 12.21 2.13
N ASP A 47 -1.94 11.94 3.09
CA ASP A 47 -1.93 10.68 3.85
C ASP A 47 -3.30 10.40 4.48
N SER A 48 -3.88 11.39 5.15
CA SER A 48 -5.20 11.25 5.79
C SER A 48 -6.33 10.99 4.79
N VAL A 49 -6.34 11.69 3.66
CA VAL A 49 -7.32 11.50 2.58
C VAL A 49 -7.16 10.13 1.92
N LEU A 50 -5.94 9.73 1.61
CA LEU A 50 -5.60 8.42 1.05
C LEU A 50 -6.02 7.30 1.99
N GLY A 51 -5.68 7.44 3.27
CA GLY A 51 -6.04 6.47 4.31
C GLY A 51 -7.56 6.30 4.42
N PHE A 52 -8.32 7.40 4.40
CA PHE A 52 -9.78 7.36 4.44
C PHE A 52 -10.39 6.69 3.20
N VAL A 53 -9.99 7.12 2.00
CA VAL A 53 -10.52 6.57 0.73
C VAL A 53 -10.22 5.07 0.62
N THR A 54 -9.01 4.66 1.00
CA THR A 54 -8.61 3.25 0.97
C THR A 54 -9.38 2.44 2.01
N ALA A 55 -9.58 2.97 3.22
CA ALA A 55 -10.38 2.30 4.26
C ALA A 55 -11.84 2.14 3.84
N GLU A 56 -12.46 3.17 3.27
CA GLU A 56 -13.83 3.10 2.74
C GLU A 56 -13.95 2.05 1.63
N PHE A 57 -13.01 2.04 0.70
CA PHE A 57 -12.96 1.05 -0.37
C PHE A 57 -12.90 -0.38 0.17
N LEU A 58 -11.97 -0.65 1.08
CA LEU A 58 -11.79 -1.98 1.69
C LEU A 58 -13.03 -2.42 2.48
N PHE A 59 -13.59 -1.51 3.28
CA PHE A 59 -14.80 -1.78 4.06
C PHE A 59 -16.00 -2.18 3.18
N ARG A 60 -16.20 -1.49 2.06
CA ARG A 60 -17.30 -1.77 1.13
C ARG A 60 -17.04 -3.02 0.29
N THR A 61 -15.79 -3.25 -0.12
CA THR A 61 -15.44 -4.36 -1.00
C THR A 61 -15.38 -5.69 -0.26
N TYR A 62 -15.01 -5.67 1.02
CA TYR A 62 -14.77 -6.87 1.83
C TYR A 62 -15.60 -6.89 3.12
N PRO A 63 -16.94 -6.97 3.03
CA PRO A 63 -17.84 -6.82 4.19
C PRO A 63 -17.67 -7.91 5.26
N ASN A 64 -17.08 -9.06 4.90
CA ASN A 64 -16.93 -10.20 5.78
C ASN A 64 -15.50 -10.34 6.37
N LEU A 65 -14.57 -9.44 6.03
CA LEU A 65 -13.22 -9.51 6.58
C LEU A 65 -13.17 -8.87 7.97
N PRO A 66 -12.42 -9.48 8.92
CA PRO A 66 -12.13 -8.87 10.21
C PRO A 66 -11.39 -7.53 10.08
N GLU A 67 -11.53 -6.65 11.07
CA GLU A 67 -10.85 -5.34 11.10
C GLU A 67 -9.33 -5.47 10.94
N GLY A 68 -8.71 -6.45 11.61
CA GLY A 68 -7.26 -6.68 11.51
C GLY A 68 -6.78 -6.96 10.07
N ASP A 69 -7.58 -7.70 9.27
CA ASP A 69 -7.29 -7.95 7.85
C ASP A 69 -7.41 -6.66 7.03
N LEU A 70 -8.48 -5.89 7.25
CA LEU A 70 -8.68 -4.60 6.57
C LEU A 70 -7.55 -3.62 6.89
N THR A 71 -7.08 -3.58 8.13
CA THR A 71 -5.97 -2.73 8.56
C THR A 71 -4.65 -3.15 7.89
N ARG A 72 -4.35 -4.46 7.81
CA ARG A 72 -3.16 -4.97 7.10
C ARG A 72 -3.22 -4.66 5.60
N MET A 73 -4.39 -4.86 4.98
CA MET A 73 -4.60 -4.53 3.56
C MET A 73 -4.42 -3.05 3.28
N ARG A 74 -4.99 -2.18 4.13
CA ARG A 74 -4.80 -0.73 4.01
C ARG A 74 -3.31 -0.38 4.07
N ALA A 75 -2.60 -0.82 5.11
CA ALA A 75 -1.18 -0.54 5.27
C ALA A 75 -0.35 -0.99 4.06
N ALA A 76 -0.66 -2.13 3.46
CA ALA A 76 0.03 -2.62 2.26
C ALA A 76 -0.30 -1.83 0.99
N LEU A 77 -1.49 -1.21 0.90
CA LEU A 77 -1.89 -0.40 -0.25
C LEU A 77 -1.35 1.03 -0.20
N VAL A 78 -1.23 1.61 1.02
CA VAL A 78 -0.79 3.00 1.19
C VAL A 78 0.67 3.13 1.65
N CYS A 79 1.46 2.06 1.58
CA CYS A 79 2.87 2.11 1.96
C CYS A 79 3.70 2.92 0.96
N GLU A 80 4.85 3.41 1.42
CA GLU A 80 5.83 4.17 0.63
C GLU A 80 6.12 3.53 -0.74
N GLN A 81 6.31 2.19 -0.78
CA GLN A 81 6.57 1.48 -2.03
C GLN A 81 5.41 1.59 -3.03
N SER A 82 4.17 1.48 -2.58
CA SER A 82 2.99 1.59 -3.45
C SER A 82 2.86 3.01 -4.01
N LEU A 83 3.09 4.03 -3.19
CA LEU A 83 3.05 5.42 -3.60
C LEU A 83 4.19 5.78 -4.56
N TYR A 84 5.37 5.22 -4.33
CA TYR A 84 6.49 5.33 -5.27
C TYR A 84 6.16 4.78 -6.66
N GLU A 85 5.50 3.63 -6.75
CA GLU A 85 5.06 3.07 -8.04
C GLU A 85 4.03 4.00 -8.73
N VAL A 86 3.11 4.58 -7.97
CA VAL A 86 2.19 5.61 -8.48
C VAL A 86 2.96 6.83 -8.99
N ALA A 87 3.94 7.31 -8.22
CA ALA A 87 4.79 8.44 -8.63
C ALA A 87 5.54 8.18 -9.94
N LYS A 88 6.07 6.97 -10.12
CA LYS A 88 6.72 6.54 -11.37
C LYS A 88 5.74 6.52 -12.54
N PHE A 89 4.57 5.94 -12.35
CA PHE A 89 3.51 5.93 -13.36
C PHE A 89 3.13 7.34 -13.81
N LEU A 90 2.97 8.26 -12.86
CA LEU A 90 2.68 9.67 -13.11
C LEU A 90 3.91 10.44 -13.65
N GLY A 91 5.12 9.94 -13.44
CA GLY A 91 6.37 10.60 -13.76
C GLY A 91 6.61 11.84 -12.90
N LEU A 92 6.26 11.80 -11.61
CA LEU A 92 6.31 12.96 -10.72
C LEU A 92 7.72 13.54 -10.59
N GLY A 93 8.77 12.71 -10.63
CA GLY A 93 10.15 13.15 -10.47
C GLY A 93 10.54 14.29 -11.43
N GLN A 94 10.03 14.29 -12.67
CA GLN A 94 10.35 15.34 -13.64
C GLN A 94 9.67 16.69 -13.33
N TYR A 95 8.64 16.72 -12.48
CA TYR A 95 7.91 17.94 -12.11
C TYR A 95 8.33 18.49 -10.76
N LEU A 96 9.04 17.70 -9.93
CA LEU A 96 9.49 18.13 -8.62
C LEU A 96 10.43 19.32 -8.70
N LYS A 97 10.25 20.27 -7.80
CA LYS A 97 11.18 21.36 -7.54
C LYS A 97 12.01 21.00 -6.31
N LEU A 98 13.30 20.84 -6.52
CA LEU A 98 14.27 20.44 -5.50
C LEU A 98 15.29 21.56 -5.30
N GLY A 99 15.84 21.68 -4.10
CA GLY A 99 17.02 22.48 -3.85
C GLY A 99 18.26 21.85 -4.52
N LYS A 100 19.29 22.66 -4.76
CA LYS A 100 20.49 22.24 -5.51
C LYS A 100 21.17 21.02 -4.89
N GLY A 101 21.24 20.95 -3.57
CA GLY A 101 21.86 19.82 -2.87
C GLY A 101 21.06 18.53 -3.05
N GLU A 102 19.75 18.60 -2.93
CA GLU A 102 18.85 17.46 -3.08
C GLU A 102 18.81 16.98 -4.55
N GLU A 103 18.79 17.91 -5.49
CA GLU A 103 18.89 17.63 -6.92
C GLU A 103 20.17 16.86 -7.24
N ALA A 104 21.32 17.36 -6.78
CA ALA A 104 22.63 16.72 -6.98
C ALA A 104 22.72 15.34 -6.29
N GLY A 105 21.97 15.12 -5.20
CA GLY A 105 21.87 13.86 -4.46
C GLY A 105 20.91 12.83 -5.07
N GLY A 106 20.35 13.07 -6.25
CA GLY A 106 19.41 12.16 -6.91
C GLY A 106 18.00 12.17 -6.33
N GLY A 107 17.60 13.26 -5.66
CA GLY A 107 16.30 13.38 -5.00
C GLY A 107 15.09 13.14 -5.91
N ARG A 108 15.20 13.40 -7.22
CA ARG A 108 14.12 13.13 -8.21
C ARG A 108 13.73 11.69 -8.34
N GLU A 109 14.61 10.76 -7.98
CA GLU A 109 14.37 9.31 -8.06
C GLU A 109 14.26 8.68 -6.67
N ARG A 110 14.41 9.47 -5.60
CA ARG A 110 14.35 8.98 -4.24
C ARG A 110 12.93 8.57 -3.87
N GLN A 111 12.80 7.33 -3.43
CA GLN A 111 11.51 6.69 -3.15
C GLN A 111 10.66 7.49 -2.17
N SER A 112 11.21 7.91 -1.01
CA SER A 112 10.47 8.68 -0.01
C SER A 112 9.97 10.02 -0.58
N ILE A 113 10.83 10.80 -1.24
CA ILE A 113 10.45 12.09 -1.84
C ILE A 113 9.30 11.93 -2.86
N LEU A 114 9.33 10.87 -3.64
CA LEU A 114 8.31 10.58 -4.64
C LEU A 114 7.00 10.11 -4.00
N ALA A 115 7.06 9.35 -2.91
CA ALA A 115 5.89 8.95 -2.14
C ALA A 115 5.23 10.18 -1.49
N ASP A 116 5.99 11.01 -0.79
CA ASP A 116 5.51 12.24 -0.14
C ASP A 116 4.86 13.20 -1.15
N ALA A 117 5.49 13.35 -2.33
CA ALA A 117 4.93 14.16 -3.42
C ALA A 117 3.63 13.58 -3.97
N THR A 118 3.46 12.25 -3.97
CA THR A 118 2.20 11.60 -4.39
C THR A 118 1.07 11.96 -3.44
N GLU A 119 1.31 11.89 -2.14
CA GLU A 119 0.34 12.30 -1.12
C GLU A 119 0.00 13.78 -1.24
N ALA A 120 1.01 14.63 -1.42
CA ALA A 120 0.81 16.06 -1.61
C ALA A 120 -0.06 16.38 -2.85
N VAL A 121 0.16 15.66 -3.97
CA VAL A 121 -0.68 15.79 -5.17
C VAL A 121 -2.12 15.32 -4.90
N PHE A 122 -2.31 14.26 -4.12
CA PHE A 122 -3.65 13.82 -3.74
C PHE A 122 -4.38 14.87 -2.90
N ALA A 123 -3.68 15.49 -1.94
CA ALA A 123 -4.24 16.61 -1.18
C ALA A 123 -4.60 17.79 -2.07
N ALA A 124 -3.76 18.15 -3.02
CA ALA A 124 -4.02 19.23 -3.97
C ALA A 124 -5.29 18.97 -4.78
N VAL A 125 -5.47 17.75 -5.31
CA VAL A 125 -6.71 17.36 -6.02
C VAL A 125 -7.92 17.39 -5.09
N TYR A 126 -7.77 16.95 -3.83
CA TYR A 126 -8.83 17.00 -2.84
C TYR A 126 -9.28 18.44 -2.54
N LEU A 127 -8.34 19.34 -2.31
CA LEU A 127 -8.63 20.74 -1.98
C LEU A 127 -9.28 21.50 -3.16
N ASP A 128 -8.84 21.20 -4.39
CA ASP A 128 -9.34 21.86 -5.60
C ASP A 128 -10.65 21.27 -6.12
N GLY A 129 -10.80 19.94 -6.07
CA GLY A 129 -11.90 19.20 -6.70
C GLY A 129 -12.87 18.52 -5.73
N GLY A 130 -12.51 18.44 -4.45
CA GLY A 130 -13.30 17.76 -3.43
C GLY A 130 -13.15 16.25 -3.40
N MET A 131 -13.88 15.62 -2.48
CA MET A 131 -13.77 14.19 -2.16
C MET A 131 -14.07 13.26 -3.34
N GLU A 132 -15.05 13.59 -4.17
CA GLU A 132 -15.45 12.75 -5.31
C GLU A 132 -14.33 12.66 -6.36
N GLN A 133 -13.64 13.77 -6.64
CA GLN A 133 -12.56 13.80 -7.62
C GLN A 133 -11.35 12.98 -7.13
N ILE A 134 -10.95 13.18 -5.86
CA ILE A 134 -9.81 12.43 -5.32
C ILE A 134 -10.13 10.94 -5.15
N ARG A 135 -11.36 10.57 -4.74
CA ARG A 135 -11.79 9.18 -4.66
C ARG A 135 -11.68 8.49 -6.03
N SER A 136 -12.18 9.13 -7.08
CA SER A 136 -12.09 8.61 -8.45
C SER A 136 -10.64 8.44 -8.89
N LEU A 137 -9.77 9.40 -8.60
CA LEU A 137 -8.35 9.36 -8.92
C LEU A 137 -7.65 8.19 -8.21
N ILE A 138 -7.75 8.12 -6.87
CA ILE A 138 -7.11 7.06 -6.06
C ILE A 138 -7.61 5.68 -6.51
N HIS A 139 -8.90 5.54 -6.74
CA HIS A 139 -9.46 4.28 -7.21
C HIS A 139 -8.82 3.84 -8.54
N ARG A 140 -8.71 4.74 -9.49
CA ARG A 140 -8.19 4.46 -10.84
C ARG A 140 -6.69 4.10 -10.84
N ILE A 141 -5.86 4.83 -10.07
CA ILE A 141 -4.40 4.70 -10.18
C ILE A 141 -3.77 3.79 -9.13
N LEU A 142 -4.49 3.49 -8.06
CA LEU A 142 -3.98 2.67 -6.95
C LEU A 142 -4.88 1.45 -6.70
N LEU A 143 -6.18 1.66 -6.44
CA LEU A 143 -7.05 0.61 -5.91
C LEU A 143 -7.54 -0.37 -6.98
N SER A 144 -7.67 0.05 -8.24
CA SER A 144 -8.07 -0.83 -9.35
C SER A 144 -7.06 -1.94 -9.66
N HIS A 145 -5.81 -1.77 -9.22
CA HIS A 145 -4.73 -2.74 -9.37
C HIS A 145 -4.44 -3.48 -8.06
N ALA A 146 -5.27 -3.27 -7.02
CA ALA A 146 -5.13 -3.98 -5.76
C ALA A 146 -5.35 -5.48 -6.01
N PRO A 147 -4.40 -6.36 -5.59
CA PRO A 147 -4.59 -7.80 -5.68
C PRO A 147 -5.87 -8.23 -4.95
N ALA A 148 -6.50 -9.30 -5.44
CA ALA A 148 -7.68 -9.86 -4.79
C ALA A 148 -7.42 -10.13 -3.30
N ALA A 149 -8.45 -9.95 -2.45
CA ALA A 149 -8.33 -10.14 -1.00
C ALA A 149 -7.78 -11.52 -0.62
N GLU A 150 -8.11 -12.52 -1.44
CA GLU A 150 -7.67 -13.89 -1.24
C GLU A 150 -6.15 -14.05 -1.35
N GLU A 151 -5.49 -13.27 -2.20
CA GLU A 151 -4.03 -13.32 -2.40
C GLU A 151 -3.25 -12.62 -1.25
N ARG A 152 -3.90 -11.75 -0.49
CA ARG A 152 -3.29 -10.97 0.61
C ARG A 152 -3.74 -11.41 2.00
N ARG A 153 -4.65 -12.37 2.10
CA ARG A 153 -5.15 -12.82 3.39
C ARG A 153 -4.07 -13.58 4.15
N ASP A 154 -3.75 -13.10 5.34
CA ASP A 154 -2.84 -13.80 6.26
C ASP A 154 -3.62 -14.89 7.01
N TYR A 155 -3.81 -16.02 6.32
CA TYR A 155 -4.52 -17.18 6.88
C TYR A 155 -3.84 -17.72 8.13
N LYS A 156 -2.50 -17.64 8.21
CA LYS A 156 -1.72 -18.11 9.35
C LYS A 156 -2.03 -17.29 10.60
N THR A 157 -2.02 -15.95 10.50
CA THR A 157 -2.40 -15.06 11.60
C THR A 157 -3.87 -15.22 11.96
N THR A 158 -4.76 -15.29 10.97
CA THR A 158 -6.20 -15.50 11.20
C THR A 158 -6.48 -16.80 11.98
N LEU A 159 -5.83 -17.90 11.59
CA LEU A 159 -5.97 -19.18 12.28
C LEU A 159 -5.39 -19.12 13.69
N GLN A 160 -4.27 -18.43 13.89
CA GLN A 160 -3.66 -18.24 15.20
C GLN A 160 -4.56 -17.45 16.15
N GLU A 161 -5.13 -16.35 15.71
CA GLU A 161 -6.08 -15.55 16.49
C GLU A 161 -7.33 -16.35 16.88
N LEU A 162 -7.84 -17.16 15.94
CA LEU A 162 -8.98 -18.02 16.19
C LEU A 162 -8.70 -19.07 17.28
N VAL A 163 -7.54 -19.72 17.19
CA VAL A 163 -7.10 -20.74 18.14
C VAL A 163 -6.83 -20.13 19.52
N GLN A 164 -6.21 -18.94 19.59
CA GLN A 164 -5.90 -18.26 20.85
C GLN A 164 -7.14 -17.79 21.64
N ARG A 165 -8.32 -17.71 21.01
CA ARG A 165 -9.59 -17.46 21.76
C ARG A 165 -9.92 -18.54 22.77
N LYS A 166 -9.36 -19.74 22.61
CA LYS A 166 -9.50 -20.84 23.57
C LYS A 166 -8.15 -21.08 24.24
N SER A 167 -8.04 -20.82 25.53
CA SER A 167 -6.79 -21.03 26.28
C SER A 167 -6.34 -22.49 26.26
N GLY A 168 -5.03 -22.72 26.25
CA GLY A 168 -4.42 -24.05 26.28
C GLY A 168 -4.33 -24.76 24.93
N GLN A 169 -4.70 -24.10 23.83
CA GLN A 169 -4.51 -24.67 22.48
C GLN A 169 -3.13 -24.28 21.92
N VAL A 170 -2.46 -25.25 21.30
CA VAL A 170 -1.15 -25.08 20.67
C VAL A 170 -1.25 -25.35 19.19
N LEU A 171 -0.90 -24.35 18.38
CA LEU A 171 -0.87 -24.42 16.92
C LEU A 171 0.60 -24.59 16.47
N THR A 172 0.87 -25.61 15.66
CA THR A 172 2.21 -25.86 15.13
C THR A 172 2.15 -26.12 13.63
N TYR A 173 3.23 -25.72 12.91
CA TYR A 173 3.38 -25.99 11.48
C TYR A 173 4.58 -26.88 11.25
N HIS A 174 4.41 -27.91 10.45
CA HIS A 174 5.45 -28.90 10.14
C HIS A 174 5.58 -29.07 8.63
N MET A 175 6.81 -29.10 8.16
CA MET A 175 7.10 -29.47 6.78
C MET A 175 6.92 -30.99 6.65
N VAL A 176 6.02 -31.40 5.76
CA VAL A 176 5.71 -32.81 5.49
C VAL A 176 6.59 -33.35 4.37
N ALA A 177 6.79 -32.56 3.32
CA ALA A 177 7.59 -32.93 2.16
C ALA A 177 8.20 -31.71 1.47
N GLU A 178 9.29 -31.93 0.79
CA GLU A 178 9.93 -31.01 -0.16
C GLU A 178 10.20 -31.78 -1.44
N SER A 179 9.83 -31.23 -2.59
CA SER A 179 9.97 -31.84 -3.90
C SER A 179 10.31 -30.82 -4.98
N GLY A 180 10.80 -31.31 -6.13
CA GLY A 180 11.17 -30.50 -7.29
C GLY A 180 12.64 -30.07 -7.31
N PRO A 181 13.11 -29.58 -8.48
CA PRO A 181 14.48 -29.09 -8.66
C PRO A 181 14.72 -27.79 -7.92
N ASP A 182 15.98 -27.44 -7.60
CA ASP A 182 16.36 -26.28 -6.79
C ASP A 182 15.75 -24.93 -7.25
N HIS A 183 15.54 -24.78 -8.55
CA HIS A 183 14.95 -23.57 -9.13
C HIS A 183 13.41 -23.57 -9.18
N ASN A 184 12.77 -24.69 -8.78
CA ASN A 184 11.31 -24.82 -8.74
C ASN A 184 10.88 -25.82 -7.66
N LYS A 185 11.28 -25.54 -6.42
CA LYS A 185 10.92 -26.37 -5.26
C LYS A 185 9.46 -26.16 -4.88
N THR A 186 8.83 -27.25 -4.48
CA THR A 186 7.49 -27.26 -3.88
C THR A 186 7.58 -27.80 -2.46
N PHE A 187 6.98 -27.10 -1.52
CA PHE A 187 6.94 -27.44 -0.11
C PHE A 187 5.51 -27.84 0.27
N LEU A 188 5.37 -28.96 0.99
CA LEU A 188 4.11 -29.37 1.61
C LEU A 188 4.22 -29.13 3.12
N PHE A 189 3.29 -28.36 3.68
CA PHE A 189 3.18 -28.13 5.13
C PHE A 189 1.87 -28.66 5.67
N ALA A 190 1.90 -29.14 6.91
CA ALA A 190 0.72 -29.45 7.71
C ALA A 190 0.64 -28.49 8.90
N VAL A 191 -0.55 -28.05 9.22
CA VAL A 191 -0.86 -27.33 10.46
C VAL A 191 -1.54 -28.26 11.42
N GLN A 192 -1.09 -28.26 12.68
CA GLN A 192 -1.60 -29.11 13.74
C GLN A 192 -2.13 -28.28 14.91
N LEU A 193 -3.25 -28.69 15.44
CA LEU A 193 -3.82 -28.18 16.68
C LEU A 193 -3.71 -29.28 17.76
N ASN A 194 -2.96 -29.01 18.81
CA ASN A 194 -2.68 -29.97 19.90
C ASN A 194 -2.17 -31.32 19.39
N GLY A 195 -1.32 -31.32 18.35
CA GLY A 195 -0.77 -32.51 17.73
C GLY A 195 -1.63 -33.20 16.67
N GLN A 196 -2.88 -32.77 16.48
CA GLN A 196 -3.78 -33.30 15.45
C GLN A 196 -3.70 -32.40 14.19
N THR A 197 -3.47 -33.00 13.03
CA THR A 197 -3.47 -32.27 11.74
C THR A 197 -4.87 -31.77 11.41
N ILE A 198 -5.01 -30.46 11.23
CA ILE A 198 -6.27 -29.80 10.90
C ILE A 198 -6.27 -29.22 9.47
N GLY A 199 -5.09 -29.08 8.83
CA GLY A 199 -4.99 -28.63 7.46
C GLY A 199 -3.64 -28.93 6.83
N GLN A 200 -3.60 -28.93 5.48
CA GLN A 200 -2.38 -29.13 4.68
C GLN A 200 -2.37 -28.16 3.50
N GLY A 201 -1.16 -27.79 3.03
CA GLY A 201 -1.05 -26.88 1.90
C GLY A 201 0.31 -26.96 1.23
N GLU A 202 0.31 -26.70 -0.07
CA GLU A 202 1.50 -26.67 -0.92
C GLU A 202 1.80 -25.22 -1.35
N GLY A 203 3.10 -24.94 -1.60
CA GLY A 203 3.55 -23.66 -2.13
C GLY A 203 4.98 -23.73 -2.63
N HIS A 204 5.38 -22.74 -3.43
CA HIS A 204 6.75 -22.62 -3.96
C HIS A 204 7.73 -22.01 -2.94
N SER A 205 7.23 -21.57 -1.81
CA SER A 205 8.03 -21.19 -0.64
C SER A 205 7.42 -21.78 0.63
N LYS A 206 8.24 -21.92 1.69
CA LYS A 206 7.74 -22.38 2.99
C LYS A 206 6.59 -21.49 3.49
N LYS A 207 6.71 -20.17 3.31
CA LYS A 207 5.68 -19.19 3.69
C LYS A 207 4.36 -19.43 2.95
N GLU A 208 4.42 -19.66 1.64
CA GLU A 208 3.21 -19.96 0.85
C GLU A 208 2.55 -21.28 1.29
N ALA A 209 3.34 -22.33 1.50
CA ALA A 209 2.84 -23.62 1.95
C ALA A 209 2.20 -23.54 3.34
N GLU A 210 2.77 -22.78 4.27
CA GLU A 210 2.17 -22.51 5.58
C GLU A 210 0.85 -21.73 5.47
N GLN A 211 0.77 -20.73 4.60
CA GLN A 211 -0.46 -19.97 4.34
C GLN A 211 -1.55 -20.86 3.72
N ALA A 212 -1.17 -21.72 2.77
CA ALA A 212 -2.08 -22.69 2.16
C ALA A 212 -2.62 -23.71 3.18
N ALA A 213 -1.75 -24.22 4.08
CA ALA A 213 -2.14 -25.12 5.15
C ALA A 213 -3.13 -24.46 6.15
N ALA A 214 -2.88 -23.18 6.49
CA ALA A 214 -3.77 -22.42 7.34
C ALA A 214 -5.13 -22.15 6.65
N ARG A 215 -5.11 -21.83 5.34
CA ARG A 215 -6.33 -21.67 4.54
C ARG A 215 -7.19 -22.94 4.54
N ASP A 216 -6.56 -24.10 4.30
CA ASP A 216 -7.25 -25.39 4.32
C ASP A 216 -7.87 -25.68 5.69
N ALA A 217 -7.15 -25.41 6.79
CA ALA A 217 -7.66 -25.57 8.14
C ALA A 217 -8.87 -24.67 8.43
N LEU A 218 -8.85 -23.41 7.98
CA LEU A 218 -9.95 -22.45 8.14
C LEU A 218 -11.20 -22.84 7.33
N SER A 219 -11.02 -23.47 6.17
CA SER A 219 -12.14 -23.91 5.32
C SER A 219 -12.93 -25.10 5.87
N LYS A 220 -12.35 -25.83 6.83
CA LYS A 220 -12.93 -27.03 7.46
C LYS A 220 -13.63 -26.74 8.80
N GLN A 221 -13.60 -25.49 9.26
CA GLN A 221 -14.27 -25.03 10.49
C GLN A 221 -15.62 -24.40 10.20
#